data_d9667caf556ade75620d8ec7e742d99a
#
_entry.id   d9667caf556ade75620d8ec7e742d99a
#
_cell.length_a   1.000
_cell.length_b   1.000
_cell.length_c   1.000
_cell.angle_alpha   90.00
_cell.angle_beta   90.00
_cell.angle_gamma   90.00
#
_symmetry.space_group_name_H-M   'P 1'
#
loop_
_entity.id
_entity.type
_entity.pdbx_description
1 polymer ?
#
loop_
_entity_poly.entity_id
_entity_poly.type
_entity_poly.pdbx_seq_one_letter_code
_entity_poly.pdbx_strand_id
1 'polypeptide(L)'
;MDPGHGGNDPGAESLNRKEKDDTLRIGLLIKKHLEKKGFKVVMSRTADESFERKERALMANESKAKLFVSLHRNKAGDGKGIEMWIPSSNSSKNNINDELLANNMMSELKKVGISQDRGVHSGVLYKPKNDYDENKYTEMPSVLIELGFISNKEDNKLFDEKTDKYAAAIAKGIEATFASLYETK
;
A
#
# COMPACT_ATOMS: atom_id res chain seq x y z
N MET A 1 3.44 -6.84 -4.34
CA MET A 1 3.62 -5.39 -4.12
C MET A 1 3.16 -4.66 -5.36
N ASP A 2 2.24 -3.72 -5.21
CA ASP A 2 1.58 -3.05 -6.32
C ASP A 2 1.77 -1.53 -6.25
N PRO A 3 2.76 -0.95 -6.97
CA PRO A 3 2.83 0.50 -7.15
C PRO A 3 1.66 0.99 -8.00
N GLY A 4 0.72 1.73 -7.39
CA GLY A 4 -0.46 2.25 -8.09
C GLY A 4 -0.12 3.11 -9.30
N HIS A 5 -1.04 3.16 -10.29
CA HIS A 5 -0.90 3.94 -11.52
C HIS A 5 0.27 3.49 -12.41
N GLY A 6 0.70 4.34 -13.36
CA GLY A 6 1.84 4.08 -14.25
C GLY A 6 1.50 4.30 -15.73
N GLY A 7 2.52 4.46 -16.58
CA GLY A 7 2.38 4.72 -18.00
C GLY A 7 1.52 5.97 -18.28
N ASN A 8 0.41 5.80 -18.96
CA ASN A 8 -0.52 6.87 -19.29
C ASN A 8 -1.43 7.29 -18.13
N ASP A 9 -1.47 6.55 -17.03
CA ASP A 9 -2.20 6.89 -15.81
C ASP A 9 -1.25 7.56 -14.79
N PRO A 10 -1.24 8.89 -14.68
CA PRO A 10 -0.37 9.58 -13.73
C PRO A 10 -0.81 9.43 -12.28
N GLY A 11 -2.05 8.96 -12.03
CA GLY A 11 -2.70 9.06 -10.73
C GLY A 11 -3.01 10.51 -10.36
N ALA A 12 -3.03 10.80 -9.07
CA ALA A 12 -3.18 12.16 -8.59
C ALA A 12 -1.97 13.02 -8.97
N GLU A 13 -2.24 14.24 -9.44
CA GLU A 13 -1.20 15.23 -9.75
C GLU A 13 -1.40 16.47 -8.91
N SER A 14 -0.36 16.93 -8.22
CA SER A 14 -0.35 18.16 -7.43
C SER A 14 1.08 18.61 -7.13
N LEU A 15 1.29 19.92 -6.96
CA LEU A 15 2.58 20.50 -6.56
C LEU A 15 3.76 19.97 -7.41
N ASN A 16 3.59 19.88 -8.72
CA ASN A 16 4.54 19.34 -9.70
C ASN A 16 4.97 17.87 -9.45
N ARG A 17 4.10 17.08 -8.84
CA ARG A 17 4.30 15.65 -8.58
C ARG A 17 3.24 14.83 -9.28
N LYS A 18 3.60 13.61 -9.63
CA LYS A 18 2.69 12.56 -10.11
C LYS A 18 2.73 11.39 -9.14
N GLU A 19 1.56 10.88 -8.80
CA GLU A 19 1.43 9.76 -7.87
C GLU A 19 2.18 8.53 -8.36
N LYS A 20 2.10 8.21 -9.65
CA LYS A 20 2.79 7.07 -10.25
C LYS A 20 4.30 7.03 -9.98
N ASP A 21 4.95 8.20 -9.91
CA ASP A 21 6.39 8.28 -9.67
C ASP A 21 6.74 7.99 -8.21
N ASP A 22 5.93 8.53 -7.29
CA ASP A 22 6.08 8.31 -5.86
C ASP A 22 5.82 6.84 -5.48
N THR A 23 4.76 6.24 -6.02
CA THR A 23 4.40 4.84 -5.74
C THR A 23 5.44 3.86 -6.26
N LEU A 24 6.00 4.09 -7.46
CA LEU A 24 7.09 3.28 -8.00
C LEU A 24 8.35 3.41 -7.14
N ARG A 25 8.73 4.65 -6.80
CA ARG A 25 9.91 4.94 -5.99
C ARG A 25 9.89 4.19 -4.67
N ILE A 26 8.80 4.30 -3.91
CA ILE A 26 8.72 3.63 -2.62
C ILE A 26 8.53 2.12 -2.77
N GLY A 27 7.79 1.65 -3.77
CA GLY A 27 7.58 0.23 -4.04
C GLY A 27 8.90 -0.52 -4.28
N LEU A 28 9.81 0.06 -5.07
CA LEU A 28 11.15 -0.50 -5.32
C LEU A 28 12.00 -0.53 -4.04
N LEU A 29 11.88 0.45 -3.15
CA LEU A 29 12.57 0.45 -1.87
C LEU A 29 12.01 -0.61 -0.92
N ILE A 30 10.68 -0.76 -0.84
CA ILE A 30 10.06 -1.82 -0.03
C ILE A 30 10.51 -3.20 -0.53
N LYS A 31 10.50 -3.43 -1.85
CA LYS A 31 11.02 -4.66 -2.45
C LYS A 31 12.45 -4.94 -1.97
N LYS A 32 13.34 -3.95 -2.09
CA LYS A 32 14.73 -4.07 -1.65
C LYS A 32 14.86 -4.43 -0.17
N HIS A 33 14.06 -3.82 0.72
CA HIS A 33 14.08 -4.15 2.16
C HIS A 33 13.57 -5.56 2.44
N LEU A 34 12.51 -6.00 1.76
CA LEU A 34 11.97 -7.36 1.92
C LEU A 34 12.93 -8.43 1.36
N GLU A 35 13.52 -8.21 0.19
CA GLU A 35 14.47 -9.15 -0.41
C GLU A 35 15.73 -9.34 0.44
N LYS A 36 16.22 -8.29 1.11
CA LYS A 36 17.32 -8.39 2.07
C LYS A 36 16.99 -9.29 3.27
N LYS A 37 15.70 -9.48 3.56
CA LYS A 37 15.18 -10.35 4.62
C LYS A 37 14.82 -11.76 4.12
N GLY A 38 15.11 -12.08 2.85
CA GLY A 38 14.85 -13.39 2.24
C GLY A 38 13.44 -13.56 1.66
N PHE A 39 12.61 -12.52 1.62
CA PHE A 39 11.30 -12.59 0.97
C PHE A 39 11.42 -12.58 -0.55
N LYS A 40 10.62 -13.41 -1.21
CA LYS A 40 10.38 -13.29 -2.65
C LYS A 40 9.30 -12.23 -2.88
N VAL A 41 9.64 -11.16 -3.59
CA VAL A 41 8.71 -10.07 -3.89
C VAL A 41 8.36 -10.04 -5.36
N VAL A 42 7.07 -10.18 -5.66
CA VAL A 42 6.50 -9.96 -7.00
C VAL A 42 5.95 -8.53 -7.03
N MET A 43 6.25 -7.81 -8.10
CA MET A 43 5.76 -6.45 -8.35
C MET A 43 4.78 -6.46 -9.51
N SER A 44 3.70 -5.66 -9.44
CA SER A 44 2.82 -5.44 -10.60
C SER A 44 3.54 -4.69 -11.71
N ARG A 45 4.44 -3.76 -11.35
CA ARG A 45 5.34 -3.05 -12.26
C ARG A 45 6.65 -2.69 -11.59
N THR A 46 7.71 -2.62 -12.37
CA THR A 46 9.06 -2.17 -11.95
C THR A 46 9.56 -0.98 -12.78
N ALA A 47 8.75 -0.52 -13.73
CA ALA A 47 9.01 0.62 -14.60
C ALA A 47 7.73 1.48 -14.72
N ASP A 48 7.77 2.51 -15.58
CA ASP A 48 6.61 3.36 -15.85
C ASP A 48 5.67 2.67 -16.87
N GLU A 49 4.96 1.66 -16.40
CA GLU A 49 4.01 0.81 -17.14
C GLU A 49 2.64 0.90 -16.51
N SER A 50 1.58 0.72 -17.29
CA SER A 50 0.19 0.76 -16.84
C SER A 50 -0.46 -0.60 -16.92
N PHE A 51 -1.17 -0.96 -15.86
CA PHE A 51 -2.02 -2.16 -15.77
C PHE A 51 -3.36 -1.78 -15.17
N GLU A 52 -4.43 -2.40 -15.67
CA GLU A 52 -5.76 -2.23 -15.09
C GLU A 52 -5.79 -2.71 -13.62
N ARG A 53 -6.59 -2.04 -12.79
CA ARG A 53 -6.65 -2.33 -11.33
C ARG A 53 -6.91 -3.80 -11.03
N LYS A 54 -7.87 -4.40 -11.74
CA LYS A 54 -8.18 -5.82 -11.61
C LYS A 54 -7.01 -6.73 -12.03
N GLU A 55 -6.31 -6.36 -13.09
CA GLU A 55 -5.13 -7.10 -13.58
C GLU A 55 -4.05 -7.22 -12.51
N ARG A 56 -3.78 -6.13 -11.78
CA ARG A 56 -2.79 -6.09 -10.69
C ARG A 56 -3.11 -7.11 -9.59
N ALA A 57 -4.39 -7.21 -9.20
CA ALA A 57 -4.85 -8.22 -8.24
C ALA A 57 -4.71 -9.64 -8.78
N LEU A 58 -5.06 -9.88 -10.05
CA LEU A 58 -4.93 -11.18 -10.69
C LEU A 58 -3.46 -11.62 -10.82
N MET A 59 -2.55 -10.73 -11.15
CA MET A 59 -1.10 -11.02 -11.16
C MET A 59 -0.61 -11.50 -9.78
N ALA A 60 -1.13 -10.91 -8.69
CA ALA A 60 -0.81 -11.37 -7.34
C ALA A 60 -1.36 -12.78 -7.07
N ASN A 61 -2.59 -13.09 -7.49
CA ASN A 61 -3.19 -14.41 -7.34
C ASN A 61 -2.40 -15.47 -8.13
N GLU A 62 -2.08 -15.21 -9.40
CA GLU A 62 -1.30 -16.10 -10.27
C GLU A 62 0.09 -16.39 -9.70
N SER A 63 0.72 -15.38 -9.08
CA SER A 63 2.01 -15.55 -8.43
C SER A 63 1.96 -16.34 -7.12
N LYS A 64 0.74 -16.69 -6.63
CA LYS A 64 0.50 -17.33 -5.34
C LYS A 64 1.08 -16.53 -4.16
N ALA A 65 1.05 -15.20 -4.28
CA ALA A 65 1.50 -14.32 -3.22
C ALA A 65 0.75 -14.59 -1.91
N LYS A 66 1.44 -14.42 -0.80
CA LYS A 66 0.86 -14.65 0.54
C LYS A 66 0.24 -13.39 1.13
N LEU A 67 0.72 -12.22 0.72
CA LEU A 67 0.23 -10.91 1.14
C LEU A 67 0.25 -9.98 -0.08
N PHE A 68 -0.73 -9.08 -0.15
CA PHE A 68 -0.80 -8.06 -1.20
C PHE A 68 -0.83 -6.65 -0.58
N VAL A 69 -0.03 -5.76 -1.10
CA VAL A 69 -0.02 -4.34 -0.69
C VAL A 69 0.00 -3.46 -1.92
N SER A 70 -1.02 -2.64 -2.08
CA SER A 70 -1.11 -1.59 -3.09
C SER A 70 -0.70 -0.23 -2.51
N LEU A 71 0.08 0.53 -3.25
CA LEU A 71 0.70 1.78 -2.80
C LEU A 71 0.12 2.94 -3.58
N HIS A 72 -0.41 3.93 -2.87
CA HIS A 72 -1.07 5.12 -3.39
C HIS A 72 -0.67 6.40 -2.64
N ARG A 73 -1.02 7.55 -3.18
CA ARG A 73 -0.94 8.87 -2.57
C ARG A 73 -2.28 9.58 -2.73
N ASN A 74 -2.92 9.91 -1.62
CA ASN A 74 -4.22 10.55 -1.62
C ASN A 74 -4.19 11.99 -2.17
N LYS A 75 -5.33 12.51 -2.60
CA LYS A 75 -5.52 13.90 -3.00
C LYS A 75 -6.86 14.42 -2.51
N ALA A 76 -6.83 15.39 -1.62
CA ALA A 76 -8.00 16.16 -1.20
C ALA A 76 -7.53 17.54 -0.71
N GLY A 77 -8.42 18.52 -0.63
CA GLY A 77 -8.11 19.90 -0.23
C GLY A 77 -7.11 19.99 0.93
N ASP A 78 -7.57 20.10 2.17
CA ASP A 78 -6.72 20.22 3.36
C ASP A 78 -6.35 18.87 4.00
N GLY A 79 -6.53 17.77 3.27
CA GLY A 79 -6.22 16.42 3.75
C GLY A 79 -4.72 16.26 4.05
N LYS A 80 -4.41 15.49 5.10
CA LYS A 80 -3.05 15.06 5.43
C LYS A 80 -3.05 13.75 6.19
N GLY A 81 -1.92 13.06 6.18
CA GLY A 81 -1.72 11.82 6.94
C GLY A 81 -1.85 10.55 6.11
N ILE A 82 -1.57 9.45 6.75
CA ILE A 82 -1.59 8.11 6.15
C ILE A 82 -2.87 7.39 6.56
N GLU A 83 -3.51 6.73 5.59
CA GLU A 83 -4.65 5.84 5.82
C GLU A 83 -4.47 4.51 5.09
N MET A 84 -5.15 3.49 5.57
CA MET A 84 -5.12 2.16 4.95
C MET A 84 -6.54 1.67 4.69
N TRP A 85 -6.72 1.02 3.56
CA TRP A 85 -7.99 0.49 3.10
C TRP A 85 -7.89 -1.02 2.93
N ILE A 86 -8.72 -1.75 3.65
CA ILE A 86 -8.84 -3.21 3.56
C ILE A 86 -10.14 -3.60 2.84
N PRO A 87 -10.25 -4.82 2.31
CA PRO A 87 -11.49 -5.29 1.72
C PRO A 87 -12.67 -5.18 2.70
N SER A 88 -13.85 -4.86 2.18
CA SER A 88 -15.09 -4.91 2.96
C SER A 88 -15.44 -6.35 3.36
N SER A 89 -16.30 -6.51 4.35
CA SER A 89 -16.80 -7.82 4.77
C SER A 89 -17.49 -8.62 3.64
N ASN A 90 -17.93 -7.93 2.59
CA ASN A 90 -18.56 -8.58 1.43
C ASN A 90 -17.54 -9.23 0.48
N SER A 91 -16.32 -8.74 0.45
CA SER A 91 -15.26 -9.20 -0.48
C SER A 91 -14.12 -9.89 0.25
N SER A 92 -13.88 -9.54 1.51
CA SER A 92 -12.78 -10.13 2.26
C SER A 92 -13.00 -11.62 2.50
N LYS A 93 -12.02 -12.40 2.08
CA LYS A 93 -11.90 -13.82 2.43
C LYS A 93 -11.08 -14.01 3.71
N ASN A 94 -10.41 -12.94 4.21
CA ASN A 94 -9.40 -12.99 5.26
C ASN A 94 -9.44 -11.77 6.19
N ASN A 95 -10.61 -11.23 6.52
CA ASN A 95 -10.80 -9.94 7.20
C ASN A 95 -9.84 -9.68 8.39
N ILE A 96 -9.71 -10.66 9.29
CA ILE A 96 -8.79 -10.54 10.46
C ILE A 96 -7.33 -10.39 10.00
N ASN A 97 -6.94 -11.06 8.94
CA ASN A 97 -5.57 -11.01 8.43
C ASN A 97 -5.31 -9.72 7.62
N ASP A 98 -6.34 -9.15 6.96
CA ASP A 98 -6.27 -7.85 6.31
C ASP A 98 -6.01 -6.75 7.35
N GLU A 99 -6.76 -6.77 8.45
CA GLU A 99 -6.60 -5.84 9.58
C GLU A 99 -5.22 -6.00 10.26
N LEU A 100 -4.75 -7.24 10.46
CA LEU A 100 -3.44 -7.50 11.03
C LEU A 100 -2.33 -6.88 10.18
N LEU A 101 -2.41 -7.07 8.85
CA LEU A 101 -1.44 -6.51 7.90
C LEU A 101 -1.43 -4.97 7.96
N ALA A 102 -2.60 -4.35 7.90
CA ALA A 102 -2.75 -2.90 7.95
C ALA A 102 -2.23 -2.33 9.28
N ASN A 103 -2.64 -2.90 10.41
CA ASN A 103 -2.26 -2.41 11.73
C ASN A 103 -0.75 -2.56 12.00
N ASN A 104 -0.13 -3.66 11.58
CA ASN A 104 1.31 -3.85 11.72
C ASN A 104 2.09 -2.81 10.91
N MET A 105 1.70 -2.53 9.66
CA MET A 105 2.35 -1.50 8.85
C MET A 105 2.13 -0.09 9.43
N MET A 106 0.90 0.24 9.86
CA MET A 106 0.60 1.55 10.46
C MET A 106 1.41 1.75 11.75
N SER A 107 1.50 0.73 12.60
CA SER A 107 2.30 0.79 13.84
C SER A 107 3.77 1.12 13.57
N GLU A 108 4.39 0.51 12.56
CA GLU A 108 5.79 0.79 12.21
C GLU A 108 5.96 2.18 11.57
N LEU A 109 5.03 2.63 10.72
CA LEU A 109 5.04 3.96 10.12
C LEU A 109 4.93 5.08 11.17
N LYS A 110 4.11 4.89 12.20
CA LYS A 110 4.00 5.83 13.33
C LYS A 110 5.31 6.00 14.09
N LYS A 111 6.12 4.96 14.24
CA LYS A 111 7.45 5.05 14.86
C LYS A 111 8.44 5.89 14.05
N VAL A 112 8.29 5.93 12.73
CA VAL A 112 9.08 6.80 11.86
C VAL A 112 8.64 8.26 11.95
N GLY A 113 7.38 8.49 12.29
CA GLY A 113 6.71 9.80 12.36
C GLY A 113 6.04 10.17 11.05
N ILE A 114 4.73 10.21 11.09
CA ILE A 114 3.79 10.62 10.04
C ILE A 114 3.09 11.90 10.46
N SER A 115 2.53 12.65 9.52
CA SER A 115 1.81 13.90 9.81
C SER A 115 0.52 13.66 10.59
N GLN A 116 -0.19 12.58 10.27
CA GLN A 116 -1.41 12.14 10.93
C GLN A 116 -1.66 10.66 10.67
N ASP A 117 -2.06 9.91 11.71
CA ASP A 117 -2.66 8.58 11.59
C ASP A 117 -4.16 8.75 11.30
N ARG A 118 -4.59 8.36 10.12
CA ARG A 118 -6.00 8.41 9.71
C ARG A 118 -6.73 7.09 9.93
N GLY A 119 -6.00 6.05 10.33
CA GLY A 119 -6.54 4.74 10.68
C GLY A 119 -6.64 3.76 9.52
N VAL A 120 -7.30 2.64 9.84
CA VAL A 120 -7.61 1.55 8.91
C VAL A 120 -9.11 1.58 8.62
N HIS A 121 -9.48 1.55 7.36
CA HIS A 121 -10.86 1.62 6.88
C HIS A 121 -11.18 0.39 6.04
N SER A 122 -12.45 0.01 6.03
CA SER A 122 -12.96 -1.09 5.21
C SER A 122 -13.77 -0.55 4.03
N GLY A 123 -13.60 -1.15 2.87
CA GLY A 123 -14.30 -0.76 1.65
C GLY A 123 -13.65 0.39 0.88
N VAL A 124 -14.43 1.35 0.42
CA VAL A 124 -13.98 2.60 -0.20
C VAL A 124 -14.65 3.80 0.48
N LEU A 125 -14.01 4.96 0.38
CA LEU A 125 -14.52 6.21 0.95
C LEU A 125 -15.97 6.47 0.48
N TYR A 126 -16.87 6.74 1.43
CA TYR A 126 -18.31 6.97 1.23
C TYR A 126 -19.13 5.78 0.67
N LYS A 127 -18.52 4.63 0.43
CA LYS A 127 -19.19 3.41 -0.05
C LYS A 127 -18.62 2.16 0.66
N PRO A 128 -18.87 1.99 1.97
CA PRO A 128 -18.19 0.96 2.77
C PRO A 128 -18.53 -0.49 2.38
N LYS A 129 -19.51 -0.69 1.50
CA LYS A 129 -19.84 -2.02 0.93
C LYS A 129 -19.15 -2.30 -0.42
N ASN A 130 -18.49 -1.30 -0.99
CA ASN A 130 -17.72 -1.44 -2.20
C ASN A 130 -16.24 -1.55 -1.82
N ASP A 131 -15.41 -2.02 -2.74
CA ASP A 131 -13.98 -2.17 -2.55
C ASP A 131 -13.22 -1.53 -3.71
N TYR A 132 -11.99 -1.11 -3.43
CA TYR A 132 -11.02 -0.89 -4.49
C TYR A 132 -10.78 -2.21 -5.23
N ASP A 133 -10.70 -2.16 -6.55
CA ASP A 133 -10.57 -3.38 -7.35
C ASP A 133 -9.30 -4.16 -7.00
N GLU A 134 -8.24 -3.47 -6.61
CA GLU A 134 -7.00 -4.05 -6.11
C GLU A 134 -7.25 -4.96 -4.90
N ASN A 135 -8.10 -4.55 -3.97
CA ASN A 135 -8.46 -5.34 -2.79
C ASN A 135 -9.53 -6.39 -3.10
N LYS A 136 -10.50 -6.04 -3.95
CA LYS A 136 -11.68 -6.88 -4.24
C LYS A 136 -11.35 -8.21 -4.88
N TYR A 137 -10.37 -8.22 -5.79
CA TYR A 137 -10.05 -9.38 -6.61
C TYR A 137 -8.86 -10.19 -6.09
N THR A 138 -8.24 -9.80 -4.97
CA THR A 138 -7.18 -10.57 -4.32
C THR A 138 -7.74 -11.77 -3.54
N GLU A 139 -6.96 -12.84 -3.46
CA GLU A 139 -7.30 -14.09 -2.73
C GLU A 139 -6.54 -14.23 -1.41
N MET A 140 -5.54 -13.39 -1.18
CA MET A 140 -4.72 -13.32 0.02
C MET A 140 -5.07 -12.08 0.83
N PRO A 141 -4.58 -11.95 2.09
CA PRO A 141 -4.70 -10.70 2.85
C PRO A 141 -4.16 -9.52 2.06
N SER A 142 -4.94 -8.45 1.99
CA SER A 142 -4.66 -7.30 1.13
C SER A 142 -4.92 -5.96 1.81
N VAL A 143 -4.10 -4.98 1.46
CA VAL A 143 -4.22 -3.59 1.91
C VAL A 143 -3.86 -2.64 0.78
N LEU A 144 -4.66 -1.59 0.60
CA LEU A 144 -4.28 -0.40 -0.14
C LEU A 144 -3.85 0.66 0.88
N ILE A 145 -2.65 1.20 0.72
CA ILE A 145 -2.14 2.26 1.59
C ILE A 145 -2.03 3.58 0.84
N GLU A 146 -2.62 4.62 1.43
CA GLU A 146 -2.48 6.01 1.03
C GLU A 146 -1.37 6.67 1.86
N LEU A 147 -0.20 6.84 1.24
CA LEU A 147 1.03 7.32 1.86
C LEU A 147 1.10 8.86 1.94
N GLY A 148 0.10 9.46 2.56
CA GLY A 148 -0.07 10.90 2.66
C GLY A 148 -0.72 11.51 1.43
N PHE A 149 -1.02 12.79 1.52
CA PHE A 149 -1.70 13.54 0.46
C PHE A 149 -0.70 14.25 -0.44
N ILE A 150 -0.72 13.93 -1.73
CA ILE A 150 0.15 14.55 -2.73
C ILE A 150 -0.12 16.06 -2.88
N SER A 151 -1.32 16.51 -2.47
CA SER A 151 -1.71 17.93 -2.40
C SER A 151 -1.21 18.65 -1.15
N ASN A 152 -0.64 17.94 -0.16
CA ASN A 152 -0.21 18.49 1.12
C ASN A 152 1.32 18.67 1.17
N LYS A 153 1.78 19.88 1.47
CA LYS A 153 3.23 20.19 1.49
C LYS A 153 3.97 19.46 2.62
N GLU A 154 3.34 19.30 3.79
CA GLU A 154 3.94 18.58 4.93
C GLU A 154 4.12 17.10 4.60
N ASP A 155 3.08 16.45 4.06
CA ASP A 155 3.15 15.06 3.63
C ASP A 155 4.19 14.83 2.54
N ASN A 156 4.30 15.74 1.57
CA ASN A 156 5.32 15.65 0.54
C ASN A 156 6.73 15.81 1.10
N LYS A 157 6.94 16.75 2.04
CA LYS A 157 8.21 16.91 2.73
C LYS A 157 8.60 15.64 3.51
N LEU A 158 7.67 15.12 4.31
CA LEU A 158 7.90 13.88 5.07
C LEU A 158 8.17 12.69 4.15
N PHE A 159 7.42 12.58 3.06
CA PHE A 159 7.63 11.53 2.07
C PHE A 159 9.04 11.60 1.47
N ASP A 160 9.51 12.78 1.06
CA ASP A 160 10.84 12.95 0.46
C ASP A 160 11.97 12.67 1.45
N GLU A 161 11.86 13.22 2.67
CA GLU A 161 12.90 13.07 3.70
C GLU A 161 12.97 11.66 4.29
N LYS A 162 11.84 10.92 4.27
CA LYS A 162 11.70 9.64 4.98
C LYS A 162 11.33 8.47 4.06
N THR A 163 11.39 8.58 2.74
CA THR A 163 10.94 7.53 1.81
C THR A 163 11.54 6.17 2.15
N ASP A 164 12.86 6.08 2.36
CA ASP A 164 13.53 4.81 2.70
C ASP A 164 13.13 4.30 4.09
N LYS A 165 12.94 5.20 5.06
CA LYS A 165 12.47 4.83 6.40
C LYS A 165 11.02 4.33 6.38
N TYR A 166 10.14 4.95 5.57
CA TYR A 166 8.78 4.46 5.36
C TYR A 166 8.79 3.10 4.67
N ALA A 167 9.64 2.92 3.65
CA ALA A 167 9.79 1.63 3.00
C ALA A 167 10.25 0.53 3.97
N ALA A 168 11.23 0.82 4.82
CA ALA A 168 11.69 -0.09 5.85
C ALA A 168 10.61 -0.40 6.90
N ALA A 169 9.81 0.60 7.29
CA ALA A 169 8.70 0.43 8.25
C ALA A 169 7.60 -0.46 7.65
N ILE A 170 7.20 -0.23 6.40
CA ILE A 170 6.24 -1.07 5.70
C ILE A 170 6.76 -2.51 5.60
N ALA A 171 8.02 -2.69 5.21
CA ALA A 171 8.65 -4.01 5.14
C ALA A 171 8.65 -4.74 6.49
N LYS A 172 8.88 -4.04 7.61
CA LYS A 172 8.76 -4.61 8.96
C LYS A 172 7.33 -5.02 9.31
N GLY A 173 6.34 -4.20 8.96
CA GLY A 173 4.93 -4.54 9.18
C GLY A 173 4.51 -5.80 8.40
N ILE A 174 4.97 -5.92 7.15
CA ILE A 174 4.78 -7.10 6.31
C ILE A 174 5.46 -8.33 6.92
N GLU A 175 6.73 -8.22 7.34
CA GLU A 175 7.49 -9.28 8.00
C GLU A 175 6.77 -9.78 9.27
N ALA A 176 6.34 -8.87 10.14
CA ALA A 176 5.63 -9.22 11.37
C ALA A 176 4.31 -9.95 11.08
N THR A 177 3.58 -9.52 10.05
CA THR A 177 2.36 -10.19 9.63
C THR A 177 2.66 -11.57 9.07
N PHE A 178 3.66 -11.70 8.21
CA PHE A 178 4.05 -12.98 7.63
C PHE A 178 4.46 -13.99 8.71
N ALA A 179 5.28 -13.57 9.67
CA ALA A 179 5.68 -14.40 10.81
C ALA A 179 4.47 -14.87 11.61
N SER A 180 3.51 -13.98 11.88
CA SER A 180 2.29 -14.33 12.62
C SER A 180 1.38 -15.34 11.89
N LEU A 181 1.34 -15.32 10.55
CA LEU A 181 0.43 -16.14 9.77
C LEU A 181 1.05 -17.43 9.24
N TYR A 182 2.35 -17.47 9.02
CA TYR A 182 3.00 -18.55 8.24
C TYR A 182 4.24 -19.15 8.92
N GLU A 183 4.82 -18.51 9.93
CA GLU A 183 5.94 -19.04 10.70
C GLU A 183 5.44 -19.60 12.05
N THR A 184 4.42 -20.44 12.00
CA THR A 184 3.91 -21.10 13.22
C THR A 184 4.88 -22.14 13.73
N LYS A 185 5.08 -22.07 15.01
CA LYS A 185 5.80 -22.81 16.03
C LYS A 185 5.89 -24.32 15.85
#